data_01335fdb5e1fc1b243903f8f6362ca75
#
_entry.id   01335fdb5e1fc1b243903f8f6362ca75
#
_cell.length_a   1.000
_cell.length_b   1.000
_cell.length_c   1.000
_cell.angle_alpha   90.00
_cell.angle_beta   90.00
_cell.angle_gamma   90.00
#
_symmetry.space_group_name_H-M   'P 1'
#
loop_
_entity.id
_entity.type
_entity.pdbx_description
1 polymer ?
#
loop_
_entity_poly.entity_id
_entity_poly.type
_entity_poly.pdbx_seq_one_letter_code
_entity_poly.pdbx_strand_id
1 'polypeptide(L)'
;MVTQYADRTMASHESMAKTVATGAGAEAVAGGAALVLGILGLAGLFPMILASIAVIAGGAAFLFEGAAVAARHRRLAFEAGGGQTEIETGMSTEIIGGLAGIALGILALIGVETVALLAISAIAFGGTLLFGSPGVYRASRAEPGNQIADEIARQTTAGAAGAQALVGIGAITLGILALVGIVPQTLVLVAVLCIGGAALLSGGTLTSKMVSLLYH
;
A
#
# COMPACT_ATOMS: atom_id res chain seq x y z
N MET A 1 34.41 -2.99 -25.73
CA MET A 1 34.19 -2.63 -24.32
C MET A 1 32.93 -1.76 -24.09
N VAL A 2 32.64 -0.79 -24.94
CA VAL A 2 31.45 0.11 -24.83
C VAL A 2 30.12 -0.63 -25.05
N THR A 3 30.05 -1.58 -25.97
CA THR A 3 28.85 -2.39 -26.28
C THR A 3 28.44 -3.31 -25.12
N GLN A 4 29.40 -3.85 -24.40
CA GLN A 4 29.14 -4.76 -23.27
C GLN A 4 28.61 -4.00 -22.02
N TYR A 5 28.92 -2.71 -21.91
CA TYR A 5 28.40 -1.86 -20.85
C TYR A 5 26.95 -1.45 -21.15
N ALA A 6 26.65 -1.11 -22.41
CA ALA A 6 25.29 -0.78 -22.84
C ALA A 6 24.34 -1.98 -22.70
N ASP A 7 24.78 -3.20 -23.02
CA ASP A 7 23.97 -4.41 -22.90
C ASP A 7 23.65 -4.76 -21.43
N ARG A 8 24.60 -4.57 -20.53
CA ARG A 8 24.37 -4.78 -19.07
C ARG A 8 23.42 -3.74 -18.47
N THR A 9 23.49 -2.49 -18.93
CA THR A 9 22.57 -1.45 -18.47
C THR A 9 21.16 -1.69 -18.99
N MET A 10 20.99 -2.10 -20.24
CA MET A 10 19.67 -2.43 -20.80
C MET A 10 19.04 -3.65 -20.10
N ALA A 11 19.79 -4.72 -19.89
CA ALA A 11 19.31 -5.91 -19.18
C ALA A 11 18.92 -5.62 -17.72
N SER A 12 19.65 -4.72 -17.04
CA SER A 12 19.30 -4.28 -15.68
C SER A 12 18.04 -3.41 -15.66
N HIS A 13 17.84 -2.56 -16.65
CA HIS A 13 16.62 -1.75 -16.78
C HIS A 13 15.38 -2.61 -17.04
N GLU A 14 15.48 -3.61 -17.91
CA GLU A 14 14.39 -4.52 -18.24
C GLU A 14 13.99 -5.41 -17.06
N SER A 15 14.96 -5.94 -16.33
CA SER A 15 14.69 -6.76 -15.14
C SER A 15 14.04 -5.95 -14.01
N MET A 16 14.45 -4.69 -13.82
CA MET A 16 13.83 -3.81 -12.83
C MET A 16 12.42 -3.38 -13.21
N ALA A 17 12.18 -3.05 -14.48
CA ALA A 17 10.84 -2.72 -14.97
C ALA A 17 9.87 -3.89 -14.74
N LYS A 18 10.30 -5.13 -14.99
CA LYS A 18 9.54 -6.34 -14.69
C LYS A 18 9.26 -6.47 -13.19
N THR A 19 10.24 -6.27 -12.32
CA THR A 19 10.07 -6.39 -10.87
C THR A 19 9.08 -5.36 -10.31
N VAL A 20 9.16 -4.11 -10.77
CA VAL A 20 8.23 -3.05 -10.34
C VAL A 20 6.82 -3.30 -10.88
N ALA A 21 6.70 -3.73 -12.15
CA ALA A 21 5.40 -4.08 -12.74
C ALA A 21 4.76 -5.28 -12.02
N THR A 22 5.56 -6.28 -11.66
CA THR A 22 5.09 -7.46 -10.91
C THR A 22 4.64 -7.07 -9.50
N GLY A 23 5.39 -6.18 -8.80
CA GLY A 23 5.03 -5.71 -7.47
C GLY A 23 3.73 -4.91 -7.45
N ALA A 24 3.57 -3.93 -8.36
CA ALA A 24 2.35 -3.13 -8.48
C ALA A 24 1.14 -3.99 -8.92
N GLY A 25 1.36 -4.97 -9.82
CA GLY A 25 0.33 -5.91 -10.22
C GLY A 25 -0.11 -6.81 -9.07
N ALA A 26 0.84 -7.33 -8.28
CA ALA A 26 0.55 -8.14 -7.11
C ALA A 26 -0.21 -7.35 -6.02
N GLU A 27 0.15 -6.09 -5.79
CA GLU A 27 -0.57 -5.17 -4.90
C GLU A 27 -2.01 -4.98 -5.36
N ALA A 28 -2.24 -4.69 -6.65
CA ALA A 28 -3.58 -4.51 -7.20
C ALA A 28 -4.43 -5.78 -7.07
N VAL A 29 -3.86 -6.96 -7.32
CA VAL A 29 -4.55 -8.25 -7.17
C VAL A 29 -4.89 -8.51 -5.70
N ALA A 30 -3.96 -8.29 -4.78
CA ALA A 30 -4.19 -8.48 -3.35
C ALA A 30 -5.21 -7.48 -2.79
N GLY A 31 -5.13 -6.20 -3.17
CA GLY A 31 -6.10 -5.18 -2.82
C GLY A 31 -7.49 -5.48 -3.39
N GLY A 32 -7.55 -5.91 -4.66
CA GLY A 32 -8.81 -6.35 -5.30
C GLY A 32 -9.42 -7.56 -4.61
N ALA A 33 -8.61 -8.53 -4.20
CA ALA A 33 -9.08 -9.68 -3.42
C ALA A 33 -9.67 -9.23 -2.07
N ALA A 34 -8.98 -8.35 -1.34
CA ALA A 34 -9.47 -7.81 -0.07
C ALA A 34 -10.81 -7.08 -0.23
N LEU A 35 -10.95 -6.29 -1.31
CA LEU A 35 -12.18 -5.59 -1.63
C LEU A 35 -13.33 -6.57 -1.89
N VAL A 36 -13.15 -7.57 -2.77
CA VAL A 36 -14.16 -8.57 -3.10
C VAL A 36 -14.58 -9.36 -1.85
N LEU A 37 -13.61 -9.80 -1.04
CA LEU A 37 -13.89 -10.52 0.21
C LEU A 37 -14.66 -9.64 1.21
N GLY A 38 -14.33 -8.34 1.29
CA GLY A 38 -15.06 -7.37 2.10
C GLY A 38 -16.52 -7.23 1.67
N ILE A 39 -16.79 -7.13 0.35
CA ILE A 39 -18.14 -7.07 -0.20
C ILE A 39 -18.92 -8.34 0.13
N LEU A 40 -18.33 -9.53 -0.10
CA LEU A 40 -18.98 -10.81 0.20
C LEU A 40 -19.26 -10.97 1.70
N GLY A 41 -18.34 -10.52 2.55
CA GLY A 41 -18.54 -10.49 4.00
C GLY A 41 -19.69 -9.58 4.42
N LEU A 42 -19.82 -8.39 3.82
CA LEU A 42 -20.95 -7.47 4.04
C LEU A 42 -22.26 -8.04 3.53
N ALA A 43 -22.24 -8.84 2.46
CA ALA A 43 -23.39 -9.57 1.96
C ALA A 43 -23.85 -10.72 2.89
N GLY A 44 -23.11 -10.96 4.00
CA GLY A 44 -23.47 -11.95 5.01
C GLY A 44 -22.87 -13.34 4.79
N LEU A 45 -21.99 -13.52 3.79
CA LEU A 45 -21.30 -14.79 3.57
C LEU A 45 -20.10 -14.89 4.52
N PHE A 46 -20.17 -15.77 5.52
CA PHE A 46 -19.07 -16.04 6.47
C PHE A 46 -18.26 -14.81 6.88
N PRO A 47 -18.88 -13.75 7.40
CA PRO A 47 -18.30 -12.40 7.44
C PRO A 47 -16.97 -12.35 8.19
N MET A 48 -16.81 -13.09 9.29
CA MET A 48 -15.55 -13.08 10.07
C MET A 48 -14.42 -13.81 9.36
N ILE A 49 -14.70 -14.92 8.69
CA ILE A 49 -13.69 -15.68 7.94
C ILE A 49 -13.22 -14.86 6.74
N LEU A 50 -14.16 -14.29 5.99
CA LEU A 50 -13.83 -13.45 4.83
C LEU A 50 -13.09 -12.18 5.24
N ALA A 51 -13.47 -11.54 6.35
CA ALA A 51 -12.74 -10.41 6.90
C ALA A 51 -11.29 -10.78 7.28
N SER A 52 -11.09 -11.93 7.92
CA SER A 52 -9.74 -12.39 8.28
C SER A 52 -8.88 -12.65 7.05
N ILE A 53 -9.42 -13.31 6.03
CA ILE A 53 -8.71 -13.56 4.76
C ILE A 53 -8.44 -12.22 4.04
N ALA A 54 -9.39 -11.29 4.05
CA ALA A 54 -9.23 -9.97 3.45
C ALA A 54 -8.14 -9.14 4.15
N VAL A 55 -8.03 -9.24 5.48
CA VAL A 55 -6.93 -8.61 6.25
C VAL A 55 -5.58 -9.23 5.87
N ILE A 56 -5.49 -10.54 5.71
CA ILE A 56 -4.27 -11.21 5.25
C ILE A 56 -3.89 -10.72 3.83
N ALA A 57 -4.86 -10.66 2.93
CA ALA A 57 -4.66 -10.16 1.57
C ALA A 57 -4.23 -8.67 1.55
N GLY A 58 -4.85 -7.83 2.38
CA GLY A 58 -4.45 -6.43 2.57
C GLY A 58 -3.03 -6.30 3.11
N GLY A 59 -2.66 -7.11 4.09
CA GLY A 59 -1.29 -7.16 4.60
C GLY A 59 -0.26 -7.57 3.54
N ALA A 60 -0.60 -8.53 2.68
CA ALA A 60 0.23 -8.90 1.54
C ALA A 60 0.37 -7.74 0.54
N ALA A 61 -0.71 -6.98 0.26
CA ALA A 61 -0.67 -5.81 -0.60
C ALA A 61 0.34 -4.77 -0.08
N PHE A 62 0.30 -4.44 1.21
CA PHE A 62 1.26 -3.51 1.84
C PHE A 62 2.70 -4.03 1.79
N LEU A 63 2.93 -5.33 1.91
CA LEU A 63 4.27 -5.90 1.73
C LEU A 63 4.79 -5.72 0.31
N PHE A 64 3.95 -5.90 -0.70
CA PHE A 64 4.33 -5.67 -2.09
C PHE A 64 4.59 -4.19 -2.37
N GLU A 65 3.77 -3.29 -1.83
CA GLU A 65 3.97 -1.85 -1.91
C GLU A 65 5.30 -1.44 -1.26
N GLY A 66 5.54 -1.85 -0.02
CA GLY A 66 6.78 -1.58 0.70
C GLY A 66 8.02 -2.14 -0.01
N ALA A 67 7.95 -3.34 -0.56
CA ALA A 67 9.04 -3.92 -1.34
C ALA A 67 9.32 -3.14 -2.64
N ALA A 68 8.27 -2.66 -3.32
CA ALA A 68 8.42 -1.84 -4.53
C ALA A 68 9.04 -0.48 -4.22
N VAL A 69 8.63 0.16 -3.12
CA VAL A 69 9.22 1.41 -2.61
C VAL A 69 10.69 1.20 -2.25
N ALA A 70 11.02 0.12 -1.56
CA ALA A 70 12.40 -0.26 -1.21
C ALA A 70 13.30 -0.38 -2.43
N ALA A 71 12.84 -1.06 -3.46
CA ALA A 71 13.61 -1.25 -4.69
C ALA A 71 13.92 0.07 -5.39
N ARG A 72 12.98 1.02 -5.39
CA ARG A 72 13.16 2.37 -5.97
C ARG A 72 14.17 3.20 -5.19
N HIS A 73 14.10 3.19 -3.86
CA HIS A 73 14.98 3.99 -3.00
C HIS A 73 16.42 3.50 -3.04
N ARG A 74 16.66 2.19 -3.07
CA ARG A 74 18.01 1.62 -3.22
C ARG A 74 18.71 2.13 -4.47
N ARG A 75 17.97 2.30 -5.56
CA ARG A 75 18.51 2.81 -6.81
C ARG A 75 18.93 4.29 -6.71
N LEU A 76 18.07 5.13 -6.14
CA LEU A 76 18.35 6.56 -5.96
C LEU A 76 19.51 6.79 -5.00
N ALA A 77 19.63 6.00 -3.94
CA ALA A 77 20.75 6.06 -3.01
C ALA A 77 22.07 5.64 -3.66
N PHE A 78 22.04 4.65 -4.56
CA PHE A 78 23.23 4.21 -5.29
C PHE A 78 23.71 5.26 -6.31
N GLU A 79 22.77 5.95 -6.97
CA GLU A 79 23.06 7.02 -7.94
C GLU A 79 23.53 8.31 -7.26
N ALA A 80 23.07 8.59 -6.04
CA ALA A 80 23.38 9.82 -5.30
C ALA A 80 24.65 9.73 -4.41
N GLY A 81 25.27 8.56 -4.27
CA GLY A 81 26.48 8.38 -3.43
C GLY A 81 26.31 8.72 -1.95
N GLY A 82 25.09 8.79 -1.46
CA GLY A 82 24.73 9.34 -0.15
C GLY A 82 24.10 8.32 0.81
N GLY A 83 24.37 8.56 2.08
CA GLY A 83 24.20 7.66 3.21
C GLY A 83 22.81 7.09 3.49
N GLN A 84 22.84 5.95 4.14
CA GLN A 84 21.76 5.01 4.40
C GLN A 84 20.67 5.46 5.41
N THR A 85 20.80 6.62 6.05
CA THR A 85 20.08 6.89 7.31
C THR A 85 18.66 7.47 7.16
N GLU A 86 18.30 8.05 6.00
CA GLU A 86 16.98 8.68 5.80
C GLU A 86 15.94 7.78 5.10
N ILE A 87 16.35 6.62 4.62
CA ILE A 87 15.55 5.71 3.81
C ILE A 87 14.66 4.79 4.67
N GLU A 88 15.02 4.62 5.94
CA GLU A 88 14.45 3.56 6.78
C GLU A 88 13.00 3.80 7.25
N THR A 89 12.58 5.05 7.45
CA THR A 89 11.32 5.32 8.19
C THR A 89 10.05 5.04 7.38
N GLY A 90 9.98 5.44 6.11
CA GLY A 90 8.78 5.23 5.27
C GLY A 90 8.62 3.76 4.83
N MET A 91 9.73 3.12 4.48
CA MET A 91 9.75 1.73 4.05
C MET A 91 9.43 0.74 5.17
N SER A 92 9.86 1.03 6.39
CA SER A 92 9.59 0.21 7.56
C SER A 92 8.12 0.22 7.96
N THR A 93 7.40 1.32 7.74
CA THR A 93 5.99 1.45 8.12
C THR A 93 5.09 0.53 7.30
N GLU A 94 5.24 0.47 5.98
CA GLU A 94 4.45 -0.41 5.10
C GLU A 94 4.76 -1.89 5.35
N ILE A 95 6.03 -2.23 5.53
CA ILE A 95 6.44 -3.61 5.83
C ILE A 95 5.92 -4.03 7.21
N ILE A 96 6.07 -3.19 8.22
CA ILE A 96 5.58 -3.47 9.58
C ILE A 96 4.06 -3.60 9.58
N GLY A 97 3.35 -2.67 8.93
CA GLY A 97 1.89 -2.72 8.80
C GLY A 97 1.41 -3.97 8.07
N GLY A 98 2.07 -4.34 6.97
CA GLY A 98 1.77 -5.55 6.21
C GLY A 98 1.97 -6.83 7.01
N LEU A 99 3.12 -6.97 7.70
CA LEU A 99 3.40 -8.11 8.57
C LEU A 99 2.43 -8.19 9.75
N ALA A 100 2.14 -7.05 10.39
CA ALA A 100 1.17 -6.99 11.48
C ALA A 100 -0.21 -7.42 11.00
N GLY A 101 -0.67 -6.95 9.84
CA GLY A 101 -1.95 -7.34 9.26
C GLY A 101 -2.03 -8.84 8.98
N ILE A 102 -0.99 -9.43 8.38
CA ILE A 102 -0.97 -10.88 8.13
C ILE A 102 -1.03 -11.66 9.44
N ALA A 103 -0.22 -11.29 10.44
CA ALA A 103 -0.19 -11.97 11.74
C ALA A 103 -1.54 -11.87 12.45
N LEU A 104 -2.13 -10.68 12.52
CA LEU A 104 -3.44 -10.45 13.14
C LEU A 104 -4.57 -11.16 12.38
N GLY A 105 -4.52 -11.15 11.04
CA GLY A 105 -5.49 -11.86 10.21
C GLY A 105 -5.44 -13.37 10.40
N ILE A 106 -4.25 -13.97 10.52
CA ILE A 106 -4.08 -15.40 10.82
C ILE A 106 -4.63 -15.73 12.21
N LEU A 107 -4.31 -14.93 13.24
CA LEU A 107 -4.83 -15.12 14.58
C LEU A 107 -6.35 -15.00 14.63
N ALA A 108 -6.92 -14.04 13.92
CA ALA A 108 -8.37 -13.88 13.79
C ALA A 108 -9.02 -15.08 13.07
N LEU A 109 -8.35 -15.64 12.06
CA LEU A 109 -8.84 -16.80 11.32
C LEU A 109 -8.86 -18.07 12.18
N ILE A 110 -7.91 -18.21 13.10
CA ILE A 110 -7.85 -19.31 14.09
C ILE A 110 -8.95 -19.15 15.17
N GLY A 111 -9.61 -18.00 15.23
CA GLY A 111 -10.71 -17.76 16.16
C GLY A 111 -10.29 -17.11 17.49
N VAL A 112 -9.08 -16.57 17.60
CA VAL A 112 -8.64 -15.81 18.77
C VAL A 112 -9.22 -14.41 18.67
N GLU A 113 -10.13 -14.03 19.58
CA GLU A 113 -10.71 -12.67 19.68
C GLU A 113 -10.90 -11.98 18.33
N THR A 114 -11.54 -12.66 17.39
CA THR A 114 -11.56 -12.33 15.94
C THR A 114 -11.91 -10.86 15.69
N VAL A 115 -12.93 -10.34 16.36
CA VAL A 115 -13.40 -8.96 16.14
C VAL A 115 -12.36 -7.94 16.61
N ALA A 116 -11.76 -8.14 17.78
CA ALA A 116 -10.75 -7.25 18.33
C ALA A 116 -9.49 -7.23 17.45
N LEU A 117 -9.01 -8.40 17.01
CA LEU A 117 -7.84 -8.51 16.14
C LEU A 117 -8.06 -7.84 14.77
N LEU A 118 -9.25 -8.02 14.19
CA LEU A 118 -9.59 -7.37 12.93
C LEU A 118 -9.74 -5.85 13.08
N ALA A 119 -10.28 -5.37 14.20
CA ALA A 119 -10.35 -3.94 14.48
C ALA A 119 -8.96 -3.32 14.68
N ILE A 120 -8.05 -4.03 15.38
CA ILE A 120 -6.65 -3.63 15.54
C ILE A 120 -5.94 -3.62 14.17
N SER A 121 -6.22 -4.60 13.30
CA SER A 121 -5.68 -4.62 11.94
C SER A 121 -6.13 -3.41 11.12
N ALA A 122 -7.40 -3.00 11.24
CA ALA A 122 -7.91 -1.80 10.57
C ALA A 122 -7.20 -0.53 11.06
N ILE A 123 -6.91 -0.42 12.36
CA ILE A 123 -6.15 0.69 12.93
C ILE A 123 -4.69 0.66 12.42
N ALA A 124 -4.06 -0.50 12.42
CA ALA A 124 -2.68 -0.67 11.94
C ALA A 124 -2.56 -0.29 10.46
N PHE A 125 -3.44 -0.78 9.61
CA PHE A 125 -3.48 -0.44 8.19
C PHE A 125 -3.79 1.04 7.95
N GLY A 126 -4.74 1.60 8.72
CA GLY A 126 -5.04 3.02 8.66
C GLY A 126 -3.82 3.88 9.03
N GLY A 127 -3.06 3.48 10.04
CA GLY A 127 -1.79 4.09 10.41
C GLY A 127 -0.75 3.97 9.30
N THR A 128 -0.62 2.80 8.69
CA THR A 128 0.28 2.56 7.56
C THR A 128 -0.04 3.48 6.38
N LEU A 129 -1.32 3.60 5.99
CA LEU A 129 -1.76 4.49 4.92
C LEU A 129 -1.53 5.97 5.27
N LEU A 130 -1.69 6.36 6.53
CA LEU A 130 -1.51 7.73 6.96
C LEU A 130 -0.02 8.13 6.95
N PHE A 131 0.86 7.28 7.47
CA PHE A 131 2.29 7.57 7.60
C PHE A 131 3.12 7.14 6.40
N GLY A 132 2.71 6.12 5.66
CA GLY A 132 3.37 5.63 4.44
C GLY A 132 3.07 6.47 3.20
N SER A 133 2.04 7.34 3.23
CA SER A 133 1.68 8.11 2.05
C SER A 133 2.76 9.15 1.71
N PRO A 134 3.25 9.19 0.46
CA PRO A 134 4.30 10.13 0.01
C PRO A 134 3.95 11.60 0.20
N GLY A 135 2.66 11.91 0.38
CA GLY A 135 2.14 13.27 0.56
C GLY A 135 2.48 13.86 1.93
N VAL A 136 2.47 13.06 2.99
CA VAL A 136 2.85 13.53 4.33
C VAL A 136 4.35 13.85 4.38
N TYR A 137 5.17 13.06 3.67
CA TYR A 137 6.62 13.27 3.57
C TYR A 137 6.98 14.52 2.76
N ARG A 138 6.23 14.85 1.69
CA ARG A 138 6.49 16.03 0.84
C ARG A 138 5.96 17.33 1.43
N ALA A 139 4.91 17.28 2.25
CA ALA A 139 4.42 18.46 2.95
C ALA A 139 5.44 19.04 3.95
N SER A 140 6.36 18.20 4.45
CA SER A 140 7.44 18.63 5.34
C SER A 140 8.72 19.12 4.63
N ARG A 141 8.85 18.92 3.29
CA ARG A 141 10.03 19.31 2.48
C ARG A 141 9.62 20.08 1.22
N ALA A 142 9.04 21.27 1.36
CA ALA A 142 8.81 22.16 0.24
C ALA A 142 10.11 22.92 -0.08
N GLU A 143 10.90 22.43 -1.04
CA GLU A 143 11.96 23.22 -1.70
C GLU A 143 11.46 23.78 -3.03
N PRO A 144 11.78 25.06 -3.38
CA PRO A 144 11.28 25.73 -4.58
C PRO A 144 12.17 25.42 -5.79
N GLY A 145 11.62 24.68 -6.76
CA GLY A 145 12.28 24.46 -8.04
C GLY A 145 11.33 24.00 -9.15
N ASN A 146 11.24 24.79 -10.19
CA ASN A 146 10.61 24.59 -11.51
C ASN A 146 9.08 24.38 -11.58
N GLN A 147 8.35 25.47 -11.91
CA GLN A 147 6.95 25.72 -11.54
C GLN A 147 5.85 25.01 -12.34
N ILE A 148 6.04 24.52 -13.56
CA ILE A 148 4.92 24.04 -14.40
C ILE A 148 4.82 22.51 -14.46
N ALA A 149 5.90 21.78 -14.61
CA ALA A 149 5.88 20.30 -14.56
C ALA A 149 5.65 19.79 -13.14
N ASP A 150 6.11 20.55 -12.14
CA ASP A 150 5.89 20.29 -10.70
C ASP A 150 4.42 20.52 -10.29
N GLU A 151 3.71 21.46 -10.90
CA GLU A 151 2.31 21.75 -10.54
C GLU A 151 1.37 20.62 -10.94
N ILE A 152 1.51 20.04 -12.14
CA ILE A 152 0.70 18.90 -12.59
C ILE A 152 1.07 17.63 -11.83
N ALA A 153 2.35 17.41 -11.57
CA ALA A 153 2.80 16.28 -10.75
C ALA A 153 2.40 16.44 -9.28
N ARG A 154 2.32 17.66 -8.76
CA ARG A 154 1.81 17.97 -7.42
C ARG A 154 0.32 17.71 -7.30
N GLN A 155 -0.50 18.14 -8.24
CA GLN A 155 -1.95 17.94 -8.17
C GLN A 155 -2.35 16.47 -8.23
N THR A 156 -1.71 15.68 -9.10
CA THR A 156 -2.00 14.23 -9.20
C THR A 156 -1.48 13.44 -8.00
N THR A 157 -0.28 13.75 -7.50
CA THR A 157 0.26 13.11 -6.29
C THR A 157 -0.40 13.60 -5.01
N ALA A 158 -0.79 14.87 -4.91
CA ALA A 158 -1.53 15.39 -3.76
C ALA A 158 -2.94 14.79 -3.67
N GLY A 159 -3.61 14.56 -4.81
CA GLY A 159 -4.92 13.90 -4.84
C GLY A 159 -4.85 12.45 -4.37
N ALA A 160 -3.90 11.66 -4.86
CA ALA A 160 -3.72 10.26 -4.44
C ALA A 160 -3.30 10.14 -2.97
N ALA A 161 -2.33 10.96 -2.53
CA ALA A 161 -1.88 10.98 -1.14
C ALA A 161 -2.97 11.47 -0.18
N GLY A 162 -3.77 12.46 -0.60
CA GLY A 162 -4.92 12.93 0.17
C GLY A 162 -5.99 11.85 0.32
N ALA A 163 -6.27 11.10 -0.75
CA ALA A 163 -7.22 9.98 -0.71
C ALA A 163 -6.74 8.86 0.23
N GLN A 164 -5.46 8.48 0.17
CA GLN A 164 -4.89 7.49 1.08
C GLN A 164 -4.93 7.94 2.54
N ALA A 165 -4.62 9.21 2.82
CA ALA A 165 -4.70 9.75 4.17
C ALA A 165 -6.15 9.75 4.71
N LEU A 166 -7.14 10.10 3.88
CA LEU A 166 -8.55 10.04 4.26
C LEU A 166 -9.01 8.60 4.54
N VAL A 167 -8.61 7.64 3.71
CA VAL A 167 -8.89 6.22 3.95
C VAL A 167 -8.20 5.74 5.23
N GLY A 168 -6.97 6.18 5.48
CA GLY A 168 -6.23 5.86 6.70
C GLY A 168 -6.93 6.37 7.97
N ILE A 169 -7.34 7.64 7.99
CA ILE A 169 -8.10 8.22 9.10
C ILE A 169 -9.44 7.50 9.27
N GLY A 170 -10.14 7.23 8.16
CA GLY A 170 -11.39 6.47 8.17
C GLY A 170 -11.23 5.07 8.77
N ALA A 171 -10.20 4.34 8.34
CA ALA A 171 -9.94 2.99 8.85
C ALA A 171 -9.59 2.98 10.35
N ILE A 172 -8.79 3.95 10.82
CA ILE A 172 -8.51 4.12 12.25
C ILE A 172 -9.80 4.38 13.02
N THR A 173 -10.63 5.32 12.55
CA THR A 173 -11.89 5.67 13.20
C THR A 173 -12.84 4.47 13.27
N LEU A 174 -13.01 3.75 12.16
CA LEU A 174 -13.85 2.55 12.09
C LEU A 174 -13.31 1.43 13.01
N GLY A 175 -12.00 1.24 13.06
CA GLY A 175 -11.36 0.28 13.95
C GLY A 175 -11.59 0.61 15.42
N ILE A 176 -11.44 1.88 15.82
CA ILE A 176 -11.71 2.33 17.20
C ILE A 176 -13.18 2.13 17.57
N LEU A 177 -14.12 2.51 16.68
CA LEU A 177 -15.55 2.31 16.92
C LEU A 177 -15.91 0.82 17.03
N ALA A 178 -15.28 -0.03 16.24
CA ALA A 178 -15.45 -1.47 16.33
C ALA A 178 -14.95 -2.03 17.67
N LEU A 179 -13.81 -1.53 18.20
CA LEU A 179 -13.30 -1.91 19.51
C LEU A 179 -14.22 -1.45 20.65
N VAL A 180 -14.87 -0.32 20.51
CA VAL A 180 -15.87 0.18 21.50
C VAL A 180 -17.17 -0.65 21.44
N GLY A 181 -17.32 -1.53 20.46
CA GLY A 181 -18.47 -2.43 20.34
C GLY A 181 -19.65 -1.88 19.54
N ILE A 182 -19.46 -0.80 18.78
CA ILE A 182 -20.50 -0.23 17.91
C ILE A 182 -20.52 -1.04 16.59
N VAL A 183 -21.49 -1.92 16.42
CA VAL A 183 -21.67 -2.78 15.22
C VAL A 183 -20.32 -3.29 14.66
N PRO A 184 -19.49 -3.94 15.48
CA PRO A 184 -18.07 -4.10 15.22
C PRO A 184 -17.79 -4.89 13.93
N GLN A 185 -18.59 -5.90 13.63
CA GLN A 185 -18.45 -6.73 12.43
C GLN A 185 -18.59 -5.92 11.15
N THR A 186 -19.59 -5.06 11.06
CA THR A 186 -19.85 -4.22 9.87
C THR A 186 -18.75 -3.17 9.71
N LEU A 187 -18.33 -2.53 10.80
CA LEU A 187 -17.30 -1.48 10.75
C LEU A 187 -15.95 -2.03 10.30
N VAL A 188 -15.57 -3.21 10.78
CA VAL A 188 -14.34 -3.88 10.35
C VAL A 188 -14.40 -4.23 8.86
N LEU A 189 -15.51 -4.79 8.37
CA LEU A 189 -15.67 -5.12 6.95
C LEU A 189 -15.63 -3.88 6.06
N VAL A 190 -16.24 -2.77 6.49
CA VAL A 190 -16.17 -1.48 5.77
C VAL A 190 -14.73 -0.95 5.76
N ALA A 191 -14.01 -1.01 6.89
CA ALA A 191 -12.62 -0.59 6.94
C ALA A 191 -11.73 -1.40 5.98
N VAL A 192 -11.87 -2.73 5.98
CA VAL A 192 -11.13 -3.63 5.07
C VAL A 192 -11.47 -3.36 3.61
N LEU A 193 -12.75 -3.09 3.30
CA LEU A 193 -13.19 -2.74 1.95
C LEU A 193 -12.55 -1.43 1.48
N CYS A 194 -12.53 -0.40 2.33
CA CYS A 194 -11.88 0.89 2.01
C CYS A 194 -10.37 0.72 1.78
N ILE A 195 -9.69 -0.06 2.63
CA ILE A 195 -8.25 -0.35 2.51
C ILE A 195 -7.96 -1.13 1.23
N GLY A 196 -8.75 -2.19 0.95
CA GLY A 196 -8.61 -2.98 -0.27
C GLY A 196 -8.84 -2.15 -1.54
N GLY A 197 -9.83 -1.24 -1.50
CA GLY A 197 -10.09 -0.28 -2.59
C GLY A 197 -8.92 0.69 -2.80
N ALA A 198 -8.33 1.22 -1.74
CA ALA A 198 -7.16 2.10 -1.82
C ALA A 198 -5.96 1.37 -2.42
N ALA A 199 -5.66 0.15 -1.98
CA ALA A 199 -4.57 -0.67 -2.51
C ALA A 199 -4.80 -1.07 -3.99
N LEU A 200 -6.04 -1.37 -4.38
CA LEU A 200 -6.38 -1.64 -5.78
C LEU A 200 -6.13 -0.41 -6.67
N LEU A 201 -6.49 0.77 -6.21
CA LEU A 201 -6.32 2.01 -6.97
C LEU A 201 -4.83 2.40 -7.06
N SER A 202 -4.05 2.24 -5.99
CA SER A 202 -2.62 2.56 -6.00
C SER A 202 -1.85 1.62 -6.94
N GLY A 203 -2.04 0.32 -6.82
CA GLY A 203 -1.40 -0.67 -7.69
C GLY A 203 -1.84 -0.57 -9.16
N GLY A 204 -3.13 -0.30 -9.42
CA GLY A 204 -3.70 -0.17 -10.76
C GLY A 204 -3.17 1.02 -11.55
N THR A 205 -2.97 2.17 -10.92
CA THR A 205 -2.44 3.37 -11.59
C THR A 205 -0.99 3.23 -12.04
N LEU A 206 -0.18 2.48 -11.31
CA LEU A 206 1.21 2.20 -11.66
C LEU A 206 1.32 1.22 -12.83
N THR A 207 0.46 0.21 -12.87
CA THR A 207 0.43 -0.80 -13.93
C THR A 207 0.01 -0.20 -15.28
N SER A 208 -1.00 0.67 -15.30
CA SER A 208 -1.50 1.30 -16.53
C SER A 208 -0.46 2.21 -17.20
N LYS A 209 0.33 2.96 -16.43
CA LYS A 209 1.42 3.79 -16.95
C LYS A 209 2.56 2.98 -17.58
N MET A 210 2.86 1.80 -17.02
CA MET A 210 3.90 0.92 -17.59
C MET A 210 3.46 0.24 -18.88
N VAL A 211 2.20 -0.18 -18.96
CA VAL A 211 1.65 -0.78 -20.18
C VAL A 211 1.68 0.22 -21.33
N SER A 212 1.34 1.48 -21.08
CA SER A 212 1.39 2.52 -22.13
C SER A 212 2.80 2.82 -22.67
N LEU A 213 3.84 2.62 -21.84
CA LEU A 213 5.24 2.80 -22.24
C LEU A 213 5.81 1.62 -23.03
N LEU A 214 5.20 0.43 -22.93
CA LEU A 214 5.63 -0.77 -23.65
C LEU A 214 4.99 -0.88 -25.05
N TYR A 215 3.91 -0.11 -25.32
CA TYR A 215 3.20 -0.11 -26.60
C TYR A 215 3.57 1.11 -27.51
N HIS A 216 4.50 1.94 -27.10
CA HIS A 216 5.13 2.99 -27.91
C HIS A 216 6.62 2.72 -28.12
#